data_1b2882f35be8043e8a769806cfaff148
#
_entry.id   1b2882f35be8043e8a769806cfaff148
#
_cell.length_a   1.000
_cell.length_b   1.000
_cell.length_c   1.000
_cell.angle_alpha   90.00
_cell.angle_beta   90.00
_cell.angle_gamma   90.00
#
_symmetry.space_group_name_H-M   'P 1'
#
loop_
_entity.id
_entity.type
_entity.pdbx_description
1 polymer ?
#
loop_
_entity_poly.entity_id
_entity_poly.type
_entity_poly.pdbx_seq_one_letter_code
_entity_poly.pdbx_strand_id
1 'polypeptide(L)'
;LFGKNCRANRIITYAASFGNTTYSKLSDYNIILELQKLFYDMNAISVRDENSAYIIKRLCNKIPERHLDPVLVGNVERNFECKPSLKNFIILYGYMYRFTKEECERIRLFAHERNKIVVAIGEPQYVVDEYICCKPDEVLGYFKKADYVITDTFHGTIFSVIMHKKFLTVVRSSSENTNGNEEKLDSLLNDLNLRSRRLVNFADINKIDDDIDFIKVDKIREKERKRTLEYLKDNILHKKINKDFFKSYIPKEEIGKYHISYFNLDS
;
A
#
# COMPACT_ATOMS: atom_id res chain seq x y z
N LEU A 1 -12.92 13.90 -8.54
CA LEU A 1 -12.41 12.55 -8.45
C LEU A 1 -13.42 11.55 -9.00
N PHE A 2 -13.14 10.26 -9.00
CA PHE A 2 -14.02 9.18 -9.52
C PHE A 2 -14.44 9.35 -10.99
N GLY A 3 -13.61 9.99 -11.83
CA GLY A 3 -13.92 10.20 -13.24
C GLY A 3 -14.94 11.30 -13.52
N LYS A 4 -15.38 12.08 -12.52
CA LYS A 4 -16.27 13.23 -12.74
C LYS A 4 -15.63 14.21 -13.74
N ASN A 5 -16.40 14.58 -14.77
CA ASN A 5 -15.94 15.44 -15.88
C ASN A 5 -14.79 14.85 -16.73
N CYS A 6 -14.51 13.57 -16.61
CA CYS A 6 -13.57 12.89 -17.49
C CYS A 6 -14.16 12.76 -18.89
N ARG A 7 -13.37 13.09 -19.92
CA ARG A 7 -13.76 12.98 -21.34
C ARG A 7 -13.24 11.70 -22.00
N ALA A 8 -12.65 10.79 -21.21
CA ALA A 8 -12.16 9.53 -21.73
C ALA A 8 -13.33 8.63 -22.16
N ASN A 9 -13.16 7.91 -23.26
CA ASN A 9 -14.15 6.94 -23.74
C ASN A 9 -14.28 5.73 -22.83
N ARG A 10 -13.32 5.54 -21.92
CA ARG A 10 -13.27 4.41 -21.00
C ARG A 10 -12.71 4.85 -19.66
N ILE A 11 -13.41 4.53 -18.61
CA ILE A 11 -13.01 4.81 -17.23
C ILE A 11 -12.99 3.50 -16.45
N ILE A 12 -11.87 3.20 -15.84
CA ILE A 12 -11.69 2.03 -14.96
C ILE A 12 -11.09 2.46 -13.63
N THR A 13 -11.28 1.66 -12.60
CA THR A 13 -10.46 1.76 -11.37
C THR A 13 -9.53 0.56 -11.28
N TYR A 14 -8.36 0.75 -10.71
CA TYR A 14 -7.44 -0.31 -10.36
C TYR A 14 -7.02 -0.20 -8.89
N ALA A 15 -7.26 -1.26 -8.12
CA ALA A 15 -6.91 -1.36 -6.70
C ALA A 15 -7.32 -0.12 -5.88
N ALA A 16 -8.47 0.49 -6.22
CA ALA A 16 -8.96 1.69 -5.54
C ALA A 16 -9.38 1.37 -4.10
N SER A 17 -9.35 2.39 -3.23
CA SER A 17 -9.75 2.24 -1.83
C SER A 17 -10.54 3.45 -1.36
N PHE A 18 -11.63 3.21 -0.66
CA PHE A 18 -12.37 4.23 0.07
C PHE A 18 -11.69 4.61 1.40
N GLY A 19 -10.63 3.92 1.75
CA GLY A 19 -9.92 4.19 2.98
C GLY A 19 -10.76 3.87 4.21
N ASN A 20 -10.82 4.80 5.15
CA ASN A 20 -11.62 4.70 6.37
C ASN A 20 -13.05 5.25 6.17
N THR A 21 -13.45 5.51 4.92
CA THR A 21 -14.80 5.97 4.61
C THR A 21 -15.75 4.77 4.64
N THR A 22 -16.83 4.88 5.39
CA THR A 22 -17.91 3.88 5.43
C THR A 22 -19.07 4.28 4.53
N TYR A 23 -19.93 3.33 4.19
CA TYR A 23 -21.15 3.64 3.45
C TYR A 23 -22.06 4.63 4.21
N SER A 24 -22.14 4.53 5.55
CA SER A 24 -22.87 5.50 6.38
C SER A 24 -22.32 6.91 6.20
N LYS A 25 -21.01 7.11 6.30
CA LYS A 25 -20.41 8.44 6.07
C LYS A 25 -20.74 9.01 4.69
N LEU A 26 -20.78 8.18 3.64
CA LEU A 26 -21.20 8.63 2.31
C LEU A 26 -22.66 9.10 2.29
N SER A 27 -23.52 8.42 3.06
CA SER A 27 -24.93 8.81 3.25
C SER A 27 -25.04 10.15 4.01
N ASP A 28 -24.29 10.30 5.09
CA ASP A 28 -24.31 11.51 5.93
C ASP A 28 -23.87 12.76 5.13
N TYR A 29 -22.95 12.57 4.17
CA TYR A 29 -22.53 13.63 3.24
C TYR A 29 -23.47 13.83 2.05
N ASN A 30 -24.58 13.07 1.94
CA ASN A 30 -25.55 13.14 0.85
C ASN A 30 -24.94 12.97 -0.57
N ILE A 31 -23.87 12.14 -0.71
CA ILE A 31 -23.17 11.94 -1.99
C ILE A 31 -23.46 10.57 -2.64
N ILE A 32 -24.33 9.77 -2.07
CA ILE A 32 -24.65 8.42 -2.55
C ILE A 32 -25.11 8.43 -4.02
N LEU A 33 -26.10 9.28 -4.36
CA LEU A 33 -26.63 9.33 -5.72
C LEU A 33 -25.59 9.77 -6.76
N GLU A 34 -24.71 10.70 -6.40
CA GLU A 34 -23.63 11.13 -7.27
C GLU A 34 -22.62 9.98 -7.51
N LEU A 35 -22.21 9.30 -6.44
CA LEU A 35 -21.29 8.17 -6.54
C LEU A 35 -21.90 7.00 -7.31
N GLN A 36 -23.18 6.69 -7.08
CA GLN A 36 -23.89 5.65 -7.84
C GLN A 36 -23.78 5.89 -9.34
N LYS A 37 -24.07 7.12 -9.79
CA LYS A 37 -23.97 7.50 -11.19
C LYS A 37 -22.55 7.33 -11.72
N LEU A 38 -21.54 7.86 -11.01
CA LEU A 38 -20.14 7.77 -11.43
C LEU A 38 -19.64 6.32 -11.54
N PHE A 39 -19.95 5.47 -10.56
CA PHE A 39 -19.53 4.06 -10.60
C PHE A 39 -20.35 3.22 -11.57
N TYR A 40 -21.61 3.59 -11.82
CA TYR A 40 -22.42 2.91 -12.82
C TYR A 40 -21.85 3.08 -14.23
N ASP A 41 -21.32 4.26 -14.53
CA ASP A 41 -20.74 4.60 -15.83
C ASP A 41 -19.31 4.04 -16.02
N MET A 42 -18.67 3.50 -14.97
CA MET A 42 -17.36 2.89 -15.11
C MET A 42 -17.40 1.56 -15.86
N ASN A 43 -16.43 1.38 -16.76
CA ASN A 43 -16.31 0.18 -17.59
C ASN A 43 -15.81 -1.03 -16.80
N ALA A 44 -14.92 -0.82 -15.83
CA ALA A 44 -14.45 -1.85 -14.93
C ALA A 44 -14.10 -1.23 -13.57
N ILE A 45 -14.34 -1.98 -12.50
CA ILE A 45 -14.09 -1.54 -11.14
C ILE A 45 -13.25 -2.58 -10.42
N SER A 46 -12.09 -2.14 -9.95
CA SER A 46 -11.22 -2.93 -9.10
C SER A 46 -10.87 -2.16 -7.83
N VAL A 47 -10.90 -2.86 -6.70
CA VAL A 47 -10.62 -2.33 -5.36
C VAL A 47 -9.57 -3.20 -4.68
N ARG A 48 -8.95 -2.70 -3.58
CA ARG A 48 -7.93 -3.45 -2.85
C ARG A 48 -8.35 -3.97 -1.48
N ASP A 49 -9.50 -3.58 -0.98
CA ASP A 49 -9.98 -3.96 0.36
C ASP A 49 -11.45 -4.31 0.37
N GLU A 50 -11.90 -5.01 1.42
CA GLU A 50 -13.25 -5.52 1.55
C GLU A 50 -14.28 -4.42 1.78
N ASN A 51 -13.95 -3.38 2.56
CA ASN A 51 -14.82 -2.25 2.76
C ASN A 51 -15.14 -1.56 1.42
N SER A 52 -14.12 -1.37 0.59
CA SER A 52 -14.31 -0.80 -0.75
C SER A 52 -15.19 -1.68 -1.64
N ALA A 53 -15.02 -2.99 -1.58
CA ALA A 53 -15.87 -3.93 -2.32
C ALA A 53 -17.33 -3.88 -1.83
N TYR A 54 -17.53 -3.82 -0.51
CA TYR A 54 -18.85 -3.67 0.10
C TYR A 54 -19.52 -2.36 -0.33
N ILE A 55 -18.79 -1.24 -0.30
CA ILE A 55 -19.32 0.07 -0.71
C ILE A 55 -19.75 0.05 -2.17
N ILE A 56 -18.92 -0.47 -3.10
CA ILE A 56 -19.25 -0.57 -4.52
C ILE A 56 -20.49 -1.43 -4.73
N LYS A 57 -20.57 -2.59 -4.07
CA LYS A 57 -21.74 -3.46 -4.15
C LYS A 57 -23.02 -2.74 -3.69
N ARG A 58 -22.93 -1.95 -2.61
CA ARG A 58 -24.07 -1.17 -2.09
C ARG A 58 -24.45 -0.01 -3.02
N LEU A 59 -23.47 0.64 -3.65
CA LEU A 59 -23.69 1.80 -4.52
C LEU A 59 -24.34 1.40 -5.84
N CYS A 60 -23.86 0.39 -6.52
CA CYS A 60 -24.28 0.11 -7.91
C CYS A 60 -24.57 -1.38 -8.19
N ASN A 61 -24.69 -2.20 -7.18
CA ASN A 61 -24.93 -3.66 -7.28
C ASN A 61 -23.92 -4.40 -8.19
N LYS A 62 -22.72 -3.83 -8.38
CA LYS A 62 -21.61 -4.46 -9.10
C LYS A 62 -20.69 -5.16 -8.10
N ILE A 63 -20.15 -6.32 -8.47
CA ILE A 63 -19.11 -7.00 -7.70
C ILE A 63 -17.77 -6.56 -8.31
N PRO A 64 -16.99 -5.72 -7.62
CA PRO A 64 -15.69 -5.30 -8.14
C PRO A 64 -14.69 -6.44 -8.03
N GLU A 65 -13.69 -6.44 -8.91
CA GLU A 65 -12.54 -7.29 -8.73
C GLU A 65 -11.68 -6.78 -7.56
N ARG A 66 -11.04 -7.71 -6.84
CA ARG A 66 -10.06 -7.34 -5.81
C ARG A 66 -8.66 -7.57 -6.36
N HIS A 67 -7.80 -6.55 -6.28
CA HIS A 67 -6.38 -6.64 -6.63
C HIS A 67 -5.53 -6.09 -5.49
N LEU A 68 -4.31 -6.59 -5.37
CA LEU A 68 -3.35 -6.04 -4.42
C LEU A 68 -2.91 -4.63 -4.82
N ASP A 69 -2.39 -3.89 -3.83
CA ASP A 69 -1.87 -2.55 -4.04
C ASP A 69 -0.78 -2.52 -5.12
N PRO A 70 -0.78 -1.51 -6.01
CA PRO A 70 0.19 -1.41 -7.10
C PRO A 70 1.65 -1.41 -6.64
N VAL A 71 1.96 -0.88 -5.47
CA VAL A 71 3.32 -0.90 -4.91
C VAL A 71 3.75 -2.32 -4.57
N LEU A 72 2.81 -3.17 -4.13
CA LEU A 72 3.09 -4.55 -3.74
C LEU A 72 3.33 -5.47 -4.95
N VAL A 73 2.60 -5.27 -6.04
CA VAL A 73 2.72 -6.09 -7.26
C VAL A 73 3.68 -5.50 -8.31
N GLY A 74 4.04 -4.22 -8.17
CA GLY A 74 5.07 -3.58 -8.98
C GLY A 74 6.47 -4.10 -8.63
N ASN A 75 7.46 -3.80 -9.45
CA ASN A 75 8.88 -4.09 -9.18
C ASN A 75 9.59 -2.81 -8.68
N VAL A 76 8.92 -2.07 -7.79
CA VAL A 76 9.43 -0.77 -7.32
C VAL A 76 10.77 -0.92 -6.62
N GLU A 77 11.02 -2.06 -5.97
CA GLU A 77 12.26 -2.37 -5.27
C GLU A 77 13.52 -2.40 -6.16
N ARG A 78 13.35 -2.50 -7.49
CA ARG A 78 14.46 -2.54 -8.44
C ARG A 78 15.05 -1.16 -8.76
N ASN A 79 14.31 -0.10 -8.49
CA ASN A 79 14.62 1.25 -8.98
C ASN A 79 15.20 2.16 -7.89
N PHE A 80 15.53 1.63 -6.71
CA PHE A 80 16.03 2.44 -5.60
C PHE A 80 17.50 2.16 -5.33
N GLU A 81 18.33 3.19 -5.52
CA GLU A 81 19.80 3.12 -5.31
C GLU A 81 20.26 3.73 -3.99
N CYS A 82 19.37 4.30 -3.19
CA CYS A 82 19.75 4.92 -1.92
C CYS A 82 20.47 3.91 -1.01
N LYS A 83 21.68 4.26 -0.59
CA LYS A 83 22.52 3.45 0.29
C LYS A 83 22.80 4.23 1.58
N PRO A 84 21.86 4.24 2.55
CA PRO A 84 22.12 4.90 3.82
C PRO A 84 23.38 4.34 4.49
N SER A 85 24.15 5.21 5.14
CA SER A 85 25.36 4.82 5.90
C SER A 85 25.03 4.14 7.22
N LEU A 86 23.80 4.30 7.70
CA LEU A 86 23.32 3.77 8.98
C LEU A 86 23.33 2.24 9.00
N LYS A 87 23.69 1.67 10.17
CA LYS A 87 23.73 0.21 10.41
C LYS A 87 23.15 -0.10 11.77
N ASN A 88 22.74 -1.36 11.97
CA ASN A 88 22.22 -1.87 13.25
C ASN A 88 21.05 -1.04 13.77
N PHE A 89 20.00 -0.93 12.99
CA PHE A 89 18.83 -0.13 13.36
C PHE A 89 17.51 -0.82 13.07
N ILE A 90 16.52 -0.41 13.83
CA ILE A 90 15.11 -0.76 13.67
C ILE A 90 14.38 0.47 13.14
N ILE A 91 13.60 0.30 12.09
CA ILE A 91 12.70 1.36 11.61
C ILE A 91 11.42 1.35 12.43
N LEU A 92 11.06 2.51 12.96
CA LEU A 92 9.73 2.83 13.44
C LEU A 92 9.03 3.73 12.42
N TYR A 93 8.06 3.16 11.68
CA TYR A 93 7.40 3.85 10.58
C TYR A 93 5.90 4.00 10.84
N GLY A 94 5.48 5.20 11.17
CA GLY A 94 4.10 5.52 11.53
C GLY A 94 3.74 6.96 11.23
N TYR A 95 2.45 7.31 11.32
CA TYR A 95 2.04 8.70 11.28
C TYR A 95 2.53 9.44 12.53
N MET A 96 2.62 10.76 12.45
CA MET A 96 3.13 11.65 13.50
C MET A 96 2.54 11.30 14.88
N TYR A 97 3.41 10.97 15.83
CA TYR A 97 3.08 10.67 17.24
C TYR A 97 1.98 9.60 17.43
N ARG A 98 1.85 8.69 16.49
CA ARG A 98 0.82 7.67 16.57
C ARG A 98 1.17 6.51 17.50
N PHE A 99 2.46 6.23 17.65
CA PHE A 99 2.93 5.35 18.72
C PHE A 99 2.95 6.11 20.05
N THR A 100 2.41 5.51 21.12
CA THR A 100 2.44 6.13 22.44
C THR A 100 3.87 6.18 22.97
N LYS A 101 4.11 6.97 24.02
CA LYS A 101 5.43 7.02 24.67
C LYS A 101 5.86 5.66 25.18
N GLU A 102 4.94 4.93 25.83
CA GLU A 102 5.17 3.60 26.39
C GLU A 102 5.48 2.59 25.28
N GLU A 103 4.79 2.66 24.15
CA GLU A 103 5.09 1.82 23.00
C GLU A 103 6.49 2.11 22.45
N CYS A 104 6.82 3.39 22.27
CA CYS A 104 8.15 3.82 21.81
C CYS A 104 9.26 3.36 22.78
N GLU A 105 9.06 3.51 24.09
CA GLU A 105 10.01 3.06 25.11
C GLU A 105 10.23 1.55 25.06
N ARG A 106 9.16 0.76 24.91
CA ARG A 106 9.26 -0.69 24.74
C ARG A 106 10.02 -1.10 23.50
N ILE A 107 9.75 -0.42 22.36
CA ILE A 107 10.49 -0.65 21.11
C ILE A 107 11.97 -0.31 21.31
N ARG A 108 12.26 0.79 21.98
CA ARG A 108 13.63 1.24 22.22
C ARG A 108 14.39 0.28 23.14
N LEU A 109 13.77 -0.19 24.22
CA LEU A 109 14.37 -1.20 25.10
C LEU A 109 14.68 -2.49 24.32
N PHE A 110 13.70 -2.98 23.55
CA PHE A 110 13.87 -4.15 22.68
C PHE A 110 15.05 -4.00 21.70
N ALA A 111 15.21 -2.79 21.12
CA ALA A 111 16.29 -2.49 20.20
C ALA A 111 17.66 -2.47 20.91
N HIS A 112 17.76 -1.79 22.06
CA HIS A 112 19.00 -1.64 22.81
C HIS A 112 19.50 -2.99 23.36
N GLU A 113 18.61 -3.88 23.80
CA GLU A 113 18.96 -5.26 24.20
C GLU A 113 19.64 -6.06 23.07
N ARG A 114 19.42 -5.63 21.80
CA ARG A 114 20.00 -6.23 20.59
C ARG A 114 21.13 -5.39 19.97
N ASN A 115 21.65 -4.41 20.71
CA ASN A 115 22.65 -3.46 20.24
C ASN A 115 22.22 -2.72 18.95
N LYS A 116 20.94 -2.30 18.90
CA LYS A 116 20.37 -1.55 17.79
C LYS A 116 19.75 -0.26 18.27
N ILE A 117 19.71 0.73 17.39
CA ILE A 117 19.00 1.98 17.60
C ILE A 117 17.63 1.98 16.93
N VAL A 118 16.72 2.80 17.44
CA VAL A 118 15.41 3.02 16.85
C VAL A 118 15.42 4.30 16.02
N VAL A 119 15.04 4.17 14.78
CA VAL A 119 15.03 5.28 13.80
C VAL A 119 13.60 5.51 13.32
N ALA A 120 13.05 6.69 13.60
CA ALA A 120 11.81 7.13 12.97
C ALA A 120 12.10 7.72 11.59
N ILE A 121 11.31 7.35 10.58
CA ILE A 121 11.47 7.84 9.21
C ILE A 121 10.19 8.51 8.75
N GLY A 122 10.33 9.69 8.16
CA GLY A 122 9.25 10.49 7.58
C GLY A 122 8.50 11.32 8.60
N GLU A 123 7.87 10.69 9.57
CA GLU A 123 7.07 11.37 10.61
C GLU A 123 7.70 11.14 12.01
N PRO A 124 7.76 12.18 12.86
CA PRO A 124 8.37 12.08 14.19
C PRO A 124 7.55 11.18 15.13
N GLN A 125 8.28 10.50 16.04
CA GLN A 125 7.72 9.71 17.12
C GLN A 125 8.27 10.19 18.47
N TYR A 126 7.62 9.80 19.59
CA TYR A 126 7.94 10.38 20.90
C TYR A 126 9.33 9.99 21.43
N VAL A 127 9.69 8.73 21.36
CA VAL A 127 10.93 8.21 21.97
C VAL A 127 11.67 7.35 20.95
N VAL A 128 12.60 7.96 20.23
CA VAL A 128 13.46 7.32 19.26
C VAL A 128 14.91 7.77 19.47
N ASP A 129 15.88 7.02 18.97
CA ASP A 129 17.28 7.39 19.05
C ASP A 129 17.64 8.38 17.94
N GLU A 130 17.05 8.21 16.74
CA GLU A 130 17.24 9.13 15.61
C GLU A 130 15.93 9.37 14.86
N TYR A 131 15.82 10.56 14.27
CA TYR A 131 14.77 10.91 13.32
C TYR A 131 15.38 11.29 11.98
N ILE A 132 14.89 10.65 10.92
CA ILE A 132 15.39 10.87 9.56
C ILE A 132 14.27 11.42 8.69
N CYS A 133 14.47 12.64 8.21
CA CYS A 133 13.69 13.22 7.13
C CYS A 133 14.42 12.94 5.82
N CYS A 134 13.91 12.01 5.02
CA CYS A 134 14.49 11.64 3.74
C CYS A 134 13.51 11.86 2.60
N LYS A 135 13.99 11.87 1.37
CA LYS A 135 13.14 11.95 0.19
C LYS A 135 12.32 10.66 0.02
N PRO A 136 11.15 10.71 -0.63
CA PRO A 136 10.34 9.52 -0.83
C PRO A 136 11.05 8.37 -1.55
N ASP A 137 11.95 8.68 -2.49
CA ASP A 137 12.77 7.72 -3.22
C ASP A 137 13.90 7.10 -2.37
N GLU A 138 14.27 7.72 -1.26
CA GLU A 138 15.28 7.19 -0.32
C GLU A 138 14.69 6.24 0.72
N VAL A 139 13.40 6.33 1.01
CA VAL A 139 12.73 5.54 2.07
C VAL A 139 13.00 4.03 1.92
N LEU A 140 12.86 3.50 0.71
CA LEU A 140 13.08 2.07 0.48
C LEU A 140 14.54 1.65 0.69
N GLY A 141 15.49 2.57 0.50
CA GLY A 141 16.90 2.34 0.82
C GLY A 141 17.12 2.10 2.32
N TYR A 142 16.44 2.87 3.17
CA TYR A 142 16.45 2.64 4.62
C TYR A 142 15.78 1.31 4.98
N PHE A 143 14.60 1.02 4.41
CA PHE A 143 13.95 -0.27 4.62
C PHE A 143 14.85 -1.44 4.23
N LYS A 144 15.54 -1.36 3.09
CA LYS A 144 16.49 -2.38 2.64
C LYS A 144 17.63 -2.62 3.64
N LYS A 145 18.09 -1.60 4.34
CA LYS A 145 19.22 -1.65 5.28
C LYS A 145 18.82 -1.98 6.72
N ALA A 146 17.59 -1.71 7.11
CA ALA A 146 17.11 -1.99 8.45
C ALA A 146 17.21 -3.48 8.80
N ASP A 147 17.43 -3.78 10.06
CA ASP A 147 17.38 -5.14 10.57
C ASP A 147 15.91 -5.57 10.82
N TYR A 148 15.14 -4.67 11.39
CA TYR A 148 13.71 -4.87 11.68
C TYR A 148 12.89 -3.65 11.31
N VAL A 149 11.60 -3.86 11.12
CA VAL A 149 10.62 -2.79 10.90
C VAL A 149 9.43 -2.98 11.82
N ILE A 150 9.04 -1.92 12.52
CA ILE A 150 7.77 -1.83 13.25
C ILE A 150 6.97 -0.70 12.64
N THR A 151 5.75 -1.00 12.22
CA THR A 151 4.90 -0.02 11.51
C THR A 151 3.44 -0.20 11.87
N ASP A 152 2.68 0.88 11.87
CA ASP A 152 1.22 0.86 11.94
C ASP A 152 0.57 1.35 10.64
N THR A 153 1.35 1.43 9.56
CA THR A 153 0.89 1.93 8.27
C THR A 153 0.78 0.83 7.23
N PHE A 154 -0.15 1.01 6.31
CA PHE A 154 -0.36 0.11 5.17
C PHE A 154 0.89 0.01 4.29
N HIS A 155 1.47 1.15 3.91
CA HIS A 155 2.67 1.15 3.06
C HIS A 155 3.94 0.72 3.80
N GLY A 156 4.07 0.99 5.10
CA GLY A 156 5.18 0.44 5.89
C GLY A 156 5.18 -1.09 5.91
N THR A 157 4.00 -1.70 6.01
CA THR A 157 3.85 -3.15 5.87
C THR A 157 4.25 -3.62 4.48
N ILE A 158 3.77 -2.96 3.41
CA ILE A 158 4.15 -3.28 2.02
C ILE A 158 5.65 -3.15 1.82
N PHE A 159 6.28 -2.06 2.27
CA PHE A 159 7.73 -1.85 2.13
C PHE A 159 8.52 -2.93 2.86
N SER A 160 8.07 -3.36 4.04
CA SER A 160 8.68 -4.48 4.76
C SER A 160 8.62 -5.78 3.97
N VAL A 161 7.48 -6.06 3.33
CA VAL A 161 7.28 -7.24 2.50
C VAL A 161 8.19 -7.21 1.26
N ILE A 162 8.16 -6.13 0.48
CA ILE A 162 8.94 -6.05 -0.78
C ILE A 162 10.45 -6.01 -0.53
N MET A 163 10.89 -5.55 0.65
CA MET A 163 12.29 -5.54 1.06
C MET A 163 12.69 -6.77 1.88
N HIS A 164 11.82 -7.77 2.00
CA HIS A 164 12.02 -9.01 2.74
C HIS A 164 12.55 -8.78 4.17
N LYS A 165 11.90 -7.87 4.90
CA LYS A 165 12.31 -7.53 6.27
C LYS A 165 11.56 -8.35 7.31
N LYS A 166 12.23 -8.68 8.40
CA LYS A 166 11.57 -9.08 9.64
C LYS A 166 10.80 -7.87 10.17
N PHE A 167 9.49 -7.99 10.32
CA PHE A 167 8.64 -6.87 10.70
C PHE A 167 7.46 -7.27 11.57
N LEU A 168 6.91 -6.28 12.24
CA LEU A 168 5.59 -6.35 12.87
C LEU A 168 4.73 -5.18 12.42
N THR A 169 3.47 -5.47 12.19
CA THR A 169 2.45 -4.49 11.85
C THR A 169 1.54 -4.28 13.05
N VAL A 170 1.56 -3.07 13.61
CA VAL A 170 0.71 -2.68 14.74
C VAL A 170 -0.69 -2.41 14.23
N VAL A 171 -1.62 -3.26 14.62
CA VAL A 171 -3.02 -3.15 14.24
C VAL A 171 -3.82 -2.54 15.38
N ARG A 172 -4.47 -1.42 15.09
CA ARG A 172 -5.28 -0.65 16.03
C ARG A 172 -6.74 -0.79 15.69
N SER A 173 -7.56 -1.17 16.67
CA SER A 173 -9.00 -1.30 16.49
C SER A 173 -9.63 0.02 16.06
N SER A 174 -10.60 -0.08 15.17
CA SER A 174 -11.40 1.04 14.69
C SER A 174 -12.53 1.31 15.69
N SER A 175 -12.29 2.14 16.69
CA SER A 175 -13.38 2.75 17.47
C SER A 175 -13.92 3.98 16.70
N GLU A 176 -15.18 4.35 16.92
CA GLU A 176 -15.89 5.41 16.15
C GLU A 176 -15.14 6.76 16.10
N ASN A 177 -14.21 7.01 17.03
CA ASN A 177 -13.45 8.24 17.16
C ASN A 177 -11.95 8.11 16.91
N THR A 178 -11.45 6.96 16.46
CA THR A 178 -10.02 6.74 16.22
C THR A 178 -9.74 6.41 14.75
N ASN A 179 -8.59 6.88 14.27
CA ASN A 179 -8.07 6.51 12.94
C ASN A 179 -7.57 5.05 12.93
N GLY A 180 -8.46 4.10 13.22
CA GLY A 180 -8.16 2.67 13.16
C GLY A 180 -7.63 2.26 11.79
N ASN A 181 -6.83 1.21 11.78
CA ASN A 181 -6.22 0.68 10.57
C ASN A 181 -6.50 -0.82 10.38
N GLU A 182 -7.29 -1.40 11.30
CA GLU A 182 -7.48 -2.84 11.46
C GLU A 182 -7.90 -3.52 10.16
N GLU A 183 -9.00 -3.07 9.57
CA GLU A 183 -9.57 -3.73 8.39
C GLU A 183 -8.57 -3.84 7.22
N LYS A 184 -7.88 -2.72 6.92
CA LYS A 184 -6.94 -2.68 5.79
C LYS A 184 -5.70 -3.52 6.04
N LEU A 185 -5.17 -3.47 7.27
CA LEU A 185 -3.96 -4.20 7.61
C LEU A 185 -4.25 -5.68 7.77
N ASP A 186 -5.37 -6.05 8.37
CA ASP A 186 -5.78 -7.45 8.48
C ASP A 186 -6.06 -8.06 7.10
N SER A 187 -6.71 -7.32 6.19
CA SER A 187 -6.90 -7.75 4.81
C SER A 187 -5.56 -7.99 4.11
N LEU A 188 -4.64 -7.03 4.19
CA LEU A 188 -3.31 -7.14 3.58
C LEU A 188 -2.52 -8.33 4.13
N LEU A 189 -2.48 -8.48 5.45
CA LEU A 189 -1.76 -9.58 6.09
C LEU A 189 -2.38 -10.94 5.76
N ASN A 190 -3.71 -11.01 5.64
CA ASN A 190 -4.41 -12.22 5.22
C ASN A 190 -4.11 -12.59 3.77
N ASP A 191 -4.21 -11.63 2.85
CA ASP A 191 -3.96 -11.83 1.43
C ASP A 191 -2.54 -12.37 1.16
N LEU A 192 -1.58 -12.04 2.03
CA LEU A 192 -0.18 -12.47 1.95
C LEU A 192 0.17 -13.67 2.84
N ASN A 193 -0.79 -14.25 3.59
CA ASN A 193 -0.55 -15.27 4.60
C ASN A 193 0.44 -14.84 5.71
N LEU A 194 0.39 -13.57 6.10
CA LEU A 194 1.30 -12.95 7.07
C LEU A 194 0.60 -12.52 8.38
N ARG A 195 -0.50 -13.18 8.76
CA ARG A 195 -1.23 -12.89 10.01
C ARG A 195 -0.35 -12.95 11.26
N SER A 196 0.68 -13.78 11.26
CA SER A 196 1.66 -13.86 12.35
C SER A 196 2.43 -12.55 12.58
N ARG A 197 2.43 -11.65 11.61
CA ARG A 197 3.09 -10.33 11.71
C ARG A 197 2.22 -9.26 12.36
N ARG A 198 0.98 -9.58 12.69
CA ARG A 198 0.08 -8.69 13.43
C ARG A 198 0.55 -8.52 14.88
N LEU A 199 0.74 -7.29 15.30
CA LEU A 199 1.06 -6.92 16.68
C LEU A 199 -0.11 -6.11 17.27
N VAL A 200 -0.66 -6.62 18.37
CA VAL A 200 -1.70 -5.94 19.16
C VAL A 200 -1.15 -5.56 20.53
N ASN A 201 -0.33 -6.43 21.12
CA ASN A 201 0.29 -6.20 22.42
C ASN A 201 1.81 -6.20 22.27
N PHE A 202 2.46 -5.15 22.73
CA PHE A 202 3.92 -5.02 22.68
C PHE A 202 4.67 -6.00 23.61
N ALA A 203 3.98 -6.72 24.49
CA ALA A 203 4.58 -7.87 25.18
C ALA A 203 5.03 -8.97 24.20
N ASP A 204 4.40 -9.02 23.02
CA ASP A 204 4.67 -10.00 21.95
C ASP A 204 5.74 -9.51 20.94
N ILE A 205 6.45 -8.42 21.21
CA ILE A 205 7.39 -7.81 20.26
C ILE A 205 8.48 -8.79 19.78
N ASN A 206 8.83 -9.77 20.58
CA ASN A 206 9.82 -10.80 20.23
C ASN A 206 9.38 -11.68 19.04
N LYS A 207 8.11 -11.72 18.67
CA LYS A 207 7.61 -12.38 17.45
C LYS A 207 8.23 -11.81 16.16
N ILE A 208 8.88 -10.64 16.24
CA ILE A 208 9.61 -10.08 15.11
C ILE A 208 10.76 -10.98 14.64
N ASP A 209 11.33 -11.77 15.55
CA ASP A 209 12.44 -12.69 15.27
C ASP A 209 12.00 -13.96 14.52
N ASP A 210 10.70 -14.28 14.55
CA ASP A 210 10.16 -15.44 13.84
C ASP A 210 10.43 -15.33 12.33
N ASP A 211 10.73 -16.45 11.70
CA ASP A 211 11.02 -16.48 10.28
C ASP A 211 9.78 -16.25 9.43
N ILE A 212 9.99 -15.60 8.31
CA ILE A 212 8.98 -15.33 7.29
C ILE A 212 9.33 -16.11 6.02
N ASP A 213 8.39 -16.93 5.54
CA ASP A 213 8.55 -17.64 4.27
C ASP A 213 8.29 -16.68 3.09
N PHE A 214 9.29 -15.85 2.79
CA PHE A 214 9.20 -14.91 1.67
C PHE A 214 9.07 -15.59 0.31
N ILE A 215 9.48 -16.86 0.17
CA ILE A 215 9.28 -17.61 -1.07
C ILE A 215 7.79 -17.80 -1.36
N LYS A 216 7.00 -18.12 -0.32
CA LYS A 216 5.53 -18.21 -0.47
C LYS A 216 4.90 -16.84 -0.73
N VAL A 217 5.35 -15.81 -0.03
CA VAL A 217 4.86 -14.43 -0.21
C VAL A 217 5.11 -13.95 -1.65
N ASP A 218 6.31 -14.17 -2.17
CA ASP A 218 6.65 -13.77 -3.54
C ASP A 218 5.87 -14.55 -4.60
N LYS A 219 5.56 -15.83 -4.37
CA LYS A 219 4.66 -16.60 -5.24
C LYS A 219 3.24 -15.99 -5.27
N ILE A 220 2.73 -15.52 -4.13
CA ILE A 220 1.44 -14.81 -4.08
C ILE A 220 1.54 -13.51 -4.87
N ARG A 221 2.57 -12.69 -4.63
CA ARG A 221 2.79 -11.42 -5.32
C ARG A 221 2.86 -11.62 -6.85
N GLU A 222 3.60 -12.61 -7.31
CA GLU A 222 3.75 -12.88 -8.74
C GLU A 222 2.44 -13.36 -9.39
N LYS A 223 1.67 -14.21 -8.70
CA LYS A 223 0.33 -14.61 -9.15
C LYS A 223 -0.60 -13.40 -9.29
N GLU A 224 -0.64 -12.55 -8.27
CA GLU A 224 -1.48 -11.35 -8.26
C GLU A 224 -1.01 -10.31 -9.30
N ARG A 225 0.29 -10.21 -9.54
CA ARG A 225 0.85 -9.39 -10.61
C ARG A 225 0.34 -9.83 -11.98
N LYS A 226 0.39 -11.13 -12.29
CA LYS A 226 -0.13 -11.66 -13.56
C LYS A 226 -1.62 -11.33 -13.71
N ARG A 227 -2.42 -11.57 -12.68
CA ARG A 227 -3.84 -11.24 -12.67
C ARG A 227 -4.09 -9.74 -12.88
N THR A 228 -3.30 -8.90 -12.24
CA THR A 228 -3.33 -7.44 -12.43
C THR A 228 -3.06 -7.04 -13.88
N LEU A 229 -2.01 -7.62 -14.48
CA LEU A 229 -1.65 -7.32 -15.87
C LEU A 229 -2.74 -7.78 -16.85
N GLU A 230 -3.36 -8.93 -16.62
CA GLU A 230 -4.51 -9.40 -17.39
C GLU A 230 -5.68 -8.42 -17.27
N TYR A 231 -6.06 -8.05 -16.05
CA TYR A 231 -7.10 -7.04 -15.82
C TYR A 231 -6.85 -5.73 -16.56
N LEU A 232 -5.63 -5.21 -16.49
CA LEU A 232 -5.26 -3.96 -17.16
C LEU A 232 -5.26 -4.13 -18.68
N LYS A 233 -4.75 -5.25 -19.22
CA LYS A 233 -4.80 -5.54 -20.66
C LYS A 233 -6.23 -5.61 -21.17
N ASP A 234 -7.09 -6.34 -20.49
CA ASP A 234 -8.49 -6.52 -20.91
C ASP A 234 -9.29 -5.22 -20.85
N ASN A 235 -8.99 -4.38 -19.86
CA ASN A 235 -9.76 -3.18 -19.61
C ASN A 235 -9.19 -1.91 -20.25
N ILE A 236 -7.90 -1.85 -20.57
CA ILE A 236 -7.25 -0.70 -21.23
C ILE A 236 -6.99 -0.99 -22.70
N LEU A 237 -6.42 -2.17 -23.03
CA LEU A 237 -5.96 -2.51 -24.40
C LEU A 237 -7.01 -3.24 -25.20
N HIS A 238 -8.27 -2.93 -25.05
CA HIS A 238 -9.32 -3.59 -25.84
C HIS A 238 -8.88 -3.77 -27.30
N LYS A 239 -9.06 -4.96 -27.87
CA LYS A 239 -8.69 -5.36 -29.27
C LYS A 239 -9.22 -4.45 -30.39
N LYS A 240 -9.93 -3.37 -30.08
CA LYS A 240 -10.48 -2.36 -31.02
C LYS A 240 -9.93 -0.95 -30.83
N ILE A 241 -8.99 -0.69 -29.92
CA ILE A 241 -8.34 0.62 -29.88
C ILE A 241 -7.25 0.61 -30.94
N ASN A 242 -7.52 1.38 -32.01
CA ASN A 242 -6.56 1.64 -33.07
C ASN A 242 -5.26 2.18 -32.42
N LYS A 243 -4.13 1.50 -32.59
CA LYS A 243 -2.82 1.90 -32.03
C LYS A 243 -2.45 3.36 -32.39
N ASP A 244 -3.06 3.91 -33.42
CA ASP A 244 -2.87 5.30 -33.86
C ASP A 244 -3.56 6.34 -32.97
N PHE A 245 -4.57 5.96 -32.18
CA PHE A 245 -5.26 6.87 -31.28
C PHE A 245 -4.35 7.38 -30.14
N PHE A 246 -3.50 6.53 -29.60
CA PHE A 246 -2.53 6.94 -28.57
C PHE A 246 -1.41 7.83 -29.14
N LYS A 247 -1.00 7.62 -30.38
CA LYS A 247 0.03 8.44 -31.04
C LYS A 247 -0.45 9.86 -31.34
N SER A 248 -1.75 10.07 -31.54
CA SER A 248 -2.32 11.38 -31.86
C SER A 248 -2.60 12.25 -30.64
N TYR A 249 -2.60 11.69 -29.44
CA TYR A 249 -3.00 12.39 -28.21
C TYR A 249 -1.81 12.82 -27.33
N ILE A 250 -0.61 12.30 -27.55
CA ILE A 250 0.62 12.77 -26.90
C ILE A 250 1.29 13.73 -27.87
N PRO A 251 1.43 15.03 -27.54
CA PRO A 251 2.18 15.96 -28.36
C PRO A 251 3.57 15.38 -28.66
N LYS A 252 4.01 15.40 -29.92
CA LYS A 252 5.30 14.81 -30.34
C LYS A 252 6.49 15.31 -29.49
N GLU A 253 6.37 16.49 -28.90
CA GLU A 253 7.36 17.12 -28.03
C GLU A 253 7.43 16.53 -26.61
N GLU A 254 6.42 15.76 -26.19
CA GLU A 254 6.39 15.13 -24.85
C GLU A 254 6.72 13.65 -24.85
N ILE A 255 6.75 13.00 -26.02
CA ILE A 255 7.06 11.55 -26.13
C ILE A 255 8.46 11.20 -25.58
N GLY A 256 9.38 12.16 -25.54
CA GLY A 256 10.72 11.98 -24.95
C GLY A 256 10.82 12.27 -23.44
N LYS A 257 9.79 12.83 -22.81
CA LYS A 257 9.83 13.22 -21.39
C LYS A 257 9.25 12.19 -20.45
N TYR A 258 8.39 11.30 -20.94
CA TYR A 258 7.81 10.21 -20.16
C TYR A 258 8.39 8.90 -20.65
N HIS A 259 9.49 8.47 -20.07
CA HIS A 259 9.92 7.08 -20.19
C HIS A 259 8.86 6.21 -19.53
N ILE A 260 7.89 5.72 -20.33
CA ILE A 260 7.01 4.60 -19.97
C ILE A 260 7.84 3.32 -20.07
N SER A 261 8.93 3.23 -19.32
CA SER A 261 9.77 2.05 -19.22
C SER A 261 9.18 0.96 -18.30
N TYR A 262 7.92 1.14 -17.87
CA TYR A 262 7.28 0.23 -16.91
C TYR A 262 6.50 -0.92 -17.55
N PHE A 263 6.29 -0.89 -18.86
CA PHE A 263 5.58 -1.95 -19.56
C PHE A 263 6.29 -2.32 -20.85
N ASN A 264 7.34 -3.13 -20.74
CA ASN A 264 7.75 -3.94 -21.89
C ASN A 264 6.65 -5.00 -22.10
N LEU A 265 5.74 -4.73 -23.04
CA LEU A 265 4.63 -5.61 -23.42
C LEU A 265 5.05 -6.69 -24.44
N ASP A 266 6.35 -6.81 -24.75
CA ASP A 266 6.87 -7.71 -25.79
C ASP A 266 7.77 -8.83 -25.22
N SER A 267 7.49 -9.32 -23.98
CA SER A 267 8.12 -10.57 -23.50
C SER A 267 7.15 -11.43 -22.71
#